data_ac5d20af83a67187965d346d155254ae
#
_entry.id   ac5d20af83a67187965d346d155254ae
#
_cell.length_a   1.000
_cell.length_b   1.000
_cell.length_c   1.000
_cell.angle_alpha   90.00
_cell.angle_beta   90.00
_cell.angle_gamma   90.00
#
_symmetry.space_group_name_H-M   'P 1'
#
loop_
_entity.id
_entity.type
_entity.pdbx_description
1 polymer ?
#
loop_
_entity_poly.entity_id
_entity_poly.type
_entity_poly.pdbx_seq_one_letter_code
_entity_poly.pdbx_strand_id
1 'polypeptide(L)'
;MKKYCKLFILAAALMGGLSLNSCIDLDPIDYSDINPSNFPQTETDVESMVNSCYYSVRSSWFDGLFSTSERGVTVVNDLTTEILTCKSGFLKDVSDLNFFPTTADLTRFYYTDTDAYSDGWLNDISRCTSVLAQIEACDFLSTEKKQRYAAEIRCARGLISYTLYDMFGPLVIAPLEVLENPTVEKPLARLSKEEMVKFIEEDLIFAASYLPTPAEAEYGRFSQGLANMLLIRLYLHESPDDK
;
A
#
# COMPACT_ATOMS: atom_id res chain seq x y z
N MET A 1 -35.44 69.49 -5.63
CA MET A 1 -35.36 68.17 -4.95
C MET A 1 -35.31 66.99 -5.92
N LYS A 2 -36.15 66.89 -6.96
CA LYS A 2 -36.14 65.75 -7.89
C LYS A 2 -34.88 65.51 -8.73
N LYS A 3 -34.07 66.55 -8.98
CA LYS A 3 -32.80 66.43 -9.76
C LYS A 3 -31.66 65.77 -8.95
N TYR A 4 -31.58 66.03 -7.65
CA TYR A 4 -30.54 65.46 -6.79
C TYR A 4 -30.83 64.02 -6.42
N CYS A 5 -32.10 63.61 -6.37
CA CYS A 5 -32.47 62.24 -6.11
C CYS A 5 -32.06 61.30 -7.25
N LYS A 6 -32.17 61.76 -8.51
CA LYS A 6 -31.72 61.01 -9.69
C LYS A 6 -30.17 60.86 -9.74
N LEU A 7 -29.46 61.90 -9.32
CA LEU A 7 -27.98 61.89 -9.25
C LEU A 7 -27.47 60.92 -8.19
N PHE A 8 -28.16 60.82 -7.04
CA PHE A 8 -27.81 59.92 -5.96
C PHE A 8 -28.09 58.47 -6.31
N ILE A 9 -29.16 58.17 -7.05
CA ILE A 9 -29.45 56.85 -7.54
C ILE A 9 -28.43 56.39 -8.60
N LEU A 10 -28.00 57.31 -9.48
CA LEU A 10 -26.99 57.00 -10.48
C LEU A 10 -25.59 56.76 -9.85
N ALA A 11 -25.23 57.52 -8.83
CA ALA A 11 -23.98 57.33 -8.09
C ALA A 11 -23.95 56.03 -7.27
N ALA A 12 -25.10 55.63 -6.68
CA ALA A 12 -25.24 54.38 -5.97
C ALA A 12 -25.18 53.16 -6.90
N ALA A 13 -25.74 53.30 -8.13
CA ALA A 13 -25.69 52.26 -9.15
C ALA A 13 -24.25 52.07 -9.72
N LEU A 14 -23.50 53.17 -9.85
CA LEU A 14 -22.08 53.07 -10.27
C LEU A 14 -21.17 52.49 -9.18
N MET A 15 -21.40 52.77 -7.91
CA MET A 15 -20.63 52.18 -6.78
C MET A 15 -20.98 50.71 -6.55
N GLY A 16 -22.24 50.31 -6.80
CA GLY A 16 -22.65 48.90 -6.70
C GLY A 16 -22.11 48.00 -7.85
N GLY A 17 -21.79 48.59 -9.01
CA GLY A 17 -21.24 47.88 -10.13
C GLY A 17 -19.74 47.58 -10.08
N LEU A 18 -18.98 48.24 -9.21
CA LEU A 18 -17.54 48.09 -9.05
C LEU A 18 -17.14 47.01 -8.03
N SER A 19 -18.10 46.48 -7.29
CA SER A 19 -17.84 45.46 -6.25
C SER A 19 -18.07 44.01 -6.73
N LEU A 20 -18.37 43.78 -8.03
CA LEU A 20 -18.61 42.41 -8.54
C LEU A 20 -17.40 41.77 -9.24
N ASN A 21 -16.25 42.41 -9.23
CA ASN A 21 -14.99 41.82 -9.70
C ASN A 21 -14.14 41.25 -8.57
N SER A 22 -14.74 40.71 -7.52
CA SER A 22 -14.05 39.82 -6.62
C SER A 22 -14.07 38.42 -7.24
N CYS A 23 -13.33 38.20 -8.31
CA CYS A 23 -12.82 36.88 -8.63
C CYS A 23 -11.77 36.58 -7.55
N ILE A 24 -12.25 36.24 -6.37
CA ILE A 24 -11.47 35.52 -5.38
C ILE A 24 -11.31 34.15 -6.03
N ASP A 25 -10.09 33.78 -6.28
CA ASP A 25 -9.71 32.42 -6.59
C ASP A 25 -10.22 31.58 -5.41
N LEU A 26 -11.33 30.89 -5.64
CA LEU A 26 -12.02 30.13 -4.60
C LEU A 26 -11.45 28.70 -4.46
N ASP A 27 -10.31 28.45 -5.13
CA ASP A 27 -9.47 27.28 -4.84
C ASP A 27 -8.36 27.70 -3.86
N PRO A 28 -8.65 27.80 -2.55
CA PRO A 28 -7.59 27.96 -1.58
C PRO A 28 -6.70 26.72 -1.66
N ILE A 29 -5.42 26.90 -1.93
CA ILE A 29 -4.46 25.85 -1.72
C ILE A 29 -4.48 25.58 -0.21
N ASP A 30 -5.19 24.55 0.18
CA ASP A 30 -5.23 24.13 1.57
C ASP A 30 -3.92 23.41 1.90
N TYR A 31 -2.99 24.16 2.45
CA TYR A 31 -1.70 23.64 2.90
C TYR A 31 -1.83 22.74 4.14
N SER A 32 -3.01 22.64 4.74
CA SER A 32 -3.26 21.78 5.90
C SER A 32 -3.65 20.36 5.51
N ASP A 33 -4.13 20.15 4.27
CA ASP A 33 -4.50 18.82 3.76
C ASP A 33 -3.52 18.33 2.70
N ILE A 34 -3.02 17.13 2.90
CA ILE A 34 -2.21 16.41 1.91
C ILE A 34 -3.17 15.85 0.86
N ASN A 35 -3.05 16.35 -0.37
CA ASN A 35 -3.85 15.85 -1.50
C ASN A 35 -2.96 15.65 -2.75
N PRO A 36 -3.42 14.90 -3.77
CA PRO A 36 -2.61 14.59 -4.94
C PRO A 36 -2.09 15.82 -5.72
N SER A 37 -2.67 17.02 -5.54
CA SER A 37 -2.23 18.23 -6.23
C SER A 37 -1.10 18.96 -5.50
N ASN A 38 -0.87 18.67 -4.21
CA ASN A 38 0.14 19.32 -3.39
C ASN A 38 1.14 18.35 -2.74
N PHE A 39 1.06 17.07 -3.01
CA PHE A 39 1.94 16.04 -2.45
C PHE A 39 2.10 14.86 -3.43
N PRO A 40 3.33 14.36 -3.66
CA PRO A 40 4.61 14.83 -3.13
C PRO A 40 5.17 16.03 -3.89
N GLN A 41 5.92 16.92 -3.23
CA GLN A 41 6.61 18.06 -3.83
C GLN A 41 8.13 17.99 -3.69
N THR A 42 8.62 17.20 -2.78
CA THR A 42 10.04 17.07 -2.46
C THR A 42 10.46 15.60 -2.43
N GLU A 43 11.77 15.38 -2.54
CA GLU A 43 12.34 14.03 -2.38
C GLU A 43 12.07 13.45 -0.98
N THR A 44 12.04 14.28 0.05
CA THR A 44 11.67 13.86 1.42
C THR A 44 10.24 13.36 1.50
N ASP A 45 9.32 13.96 0.76
CA ASP A 45 7.94 13.47 0.66
C ASP A 45 7.90 12.09 0.03
N VAL A 46 8.66 11.90 -1.06
CA VAL A 46 8.78 10.59 -1.74
C VAL A 46 9.38 9.55 -0.80
N GLU A 47 10.43 9.88 -0.06
CA GLU A 47 11.00 8.97 0.95
C GLU A 47 9.98 8.58 2.01
N SER A 48 9.15 9.52 2.45
CA SER A 48 8.06 9.26 3.40
C SER A 48 7.03 8.29 2.83
N MET A 49 6.68 8.43 1.55
CA MET A 49 5.80 7.50 0.84
C MET A 49 6.42 6.11 0.71
N VAL A 50 7.67 6.02 0.32
CA VAL A 50 8.41 4.75 0.27
C VAL A 50 8.44 4.09 1.66
N ASN A 51 8.74 4.87 2.71
CA ASN A 51 8.75 4.37 4.08
C ASN A 51 7.38 3.84 4.55
N SER A 52 6.27 4.39 4.02
CA SER A 52 4.93 3.87 4.31
C SER A 52 4.73 2.46 3.79
N CYS A 53 5.37 2.10 2.67
CA CYS A 53 5.31 0.75 2.09
C CYS A 53 6.09 -0.31 2.91
N TYR A 54 6.96 0.12 3.82
CA TYR A 54 7.65 -0.77 4.75
C TYR A 54 6.83 -1.09 6.02
N TYR A 55 5.69 -0.42 6.22
CA TYR A 55 4.97 -0.44 7.50
C TYR A 55 4.67 -1.85 7.98
N SER A 56 3.99 -2.66 7.19
CA SER A 56 3.62 -4.03 7.54
C SER A 56 4.83 -4.94 7.82
N VAL A 57 5.93 -4.68 7.12
CA VAL A 57 7.15 -5.51 7.26
C VAL A 57 7.91 -5.17 8.54
N ARG A 58 7.96 -3.89 8.90
CA ARG A 58 8.73 -3.39 10.05
C ARG A 58 7.96 -3.39 11.36
N SER A 59 6.63 -3.39 11.31
CA SER A 59 5.82 -3.28 12.52
C SER A 59 5.99 -4.49 13.41
N SER A 60 6.23 -4.24 14.69
CA SER A 60 6.26 -5.27 15.75
C SER A 60 4.92 -5.45 16.45
N TRP A 61 3.94 -4.62 16.10
CA TRP A 61 2.57 -4.67 16.64
C TRP A 61 1.72 -5.72 15.94
N PHE A 62 0.44 -5.78 16.32
CA PHE A 62 -0.54 -6.75 15.82
C PHE A 62 -0.66 -6.76 14.28
N ASP A 63 -0.43 -5.63 13.64
CA ASP A 63 -0.51 -5.42 12.20
C ASP A 63 0.78 -5.76 11.43
N GLY A 64 1.87 -6.07 12.14
CA GLY A 64 3.12 -6.47 11.50
C GLY A 64 3.08 -7.88 10.93
N LEU A 65 3.43 -8.02 9.66
CA LEU A 65 3.46 -9.30 8.95
C LEU A 65 4.33 -10.35 9.66
N PHE A 66 5.48 -9.93 10.18
CA PHE A 66 6.43 -10.78 10.91
C PHE A 66 6.45 -10.50 12.41
N SER A 67 5.38 -9.90 12.95
CA SER A 67 5.30 -9.63 14.37
C SER A 67 5.31 -10.93 15.19
N THR A 68 5.71 -10.83 16.45
CA THR A 68 5.60 -11.93 17.41
C THR A 68 4.24 -12.01 18.08
N SER A 69 3.29 -11.20 17.63
CA SER A 69 1.90 -11.23 18.09
C SER A 69 1.18 -12.49 17.59
N GLU A 70 0.01 -12.74 18.15
CA GLU A 70 -0.86 -13.84 17.73
C GLU A 70 -1.29 -13.78 16.25
N ARG A 71 -0.99 -12.69 15.55
CA ARG A 71 -1.37 -12.42 14.16
C ARG A 71 -0.20 -12.47 13.20
N GLY A 72 1.02 -12.54 13.70
CA GLY A 72 2.21 -12.62 12.87
C GLY A 72 2.33 -13.98 12.16
N VAL A 73 2.74 -13.93 10.90
CA VAL A 73 2.93 -15.13 10.06
C VAL A 73 3.88 -16.13 10.71
N THR A 74 4.92 -15.67 11.40
CA THR A 74 5.89 -16.53 12.08
C THR A 74 5.22 -17.38 13.15
N VAL A 75 4.39 -16.77 14.00
CA VAL A 75 3.67 -17.49 15.07
C VAL A 75 2.69 -18.52 14.47
N VAL A 76 1.97 -18.13 13.43
CA VAL A 76 1.03 -19.04 12.75
C VAL A 76 1.76 -20.23 12.14
N ASN A 77 2.86 -19.98 11.44
CA ASN A 77 3.66 -21.04 10.81
C ASN A 77 4.23 -22.00 11.86
N ASP A 78 4.73 -21.50 12.98
CA ASP A 78 5.29 -22.34 14.04
C ASP A 78 4.20 -23.16 14.76
N LEU A 79 3.01 -22.60 14.95
CA LEU A 79 1.88 -23.30 15.57
C LEU A 79 1.27 -24.40 14.69
N THR A 80 1.44 -24.33 13.38
CA THR A 80 0.99 -25.40 12.46
C THR A 80 1.98 -26.57 12.35
N THR A 81 3.08 -26.49 13.10
CA THR A 81 4.10 -27.54 13.19
C THR A 81 4.02 -28.28 14.52
N GLU A 82 4.87 -29.29 14.71
CA GLU A 82 5.03 -29.98 15.98
C GLU A 82 5.93 -29.26 16.99
N ILE A 83 6.46 -28.06 16.61
CA ILE A 83 7.44 -27.33 17.44
C ILE A 83 6.76 -26.57 18.57
N LEU A 84 5.62 -25.93 18.29
CA LEU A 84 4.85 -25.16 19.26
C LEU A 84 3.43 -25.69 19.39
N THR A 85 2.85 -25.49 20.57
CA THR A 85 1.44 -25.77 20.82
C THR A 85 0.84 -24.67 21.69
N CYS A 86 -0.40 -24.31 21.43
CA CYS A 86 -1.17 -23.39 22.25
C CYS A 86 -2.40 -24.10 22.83
N LYS A 87 -2.68 -23.85 24.10
CA LYS A 87 -3.76 -24.57 24.82
C LYS A 87 -5.03 -23.75 25.01
N SER A 88 -5.04 -22.50 24.59
CA SER A 88 -6.18 -21.61 24.82
C SER A 88 -6.32 -20.53 23.73
N GLY A 89 -7.54 -19.99 23.63
CA GLY A 89 -7.86 -18.90 22.72
C GLY A 89 -7.79 -19.28 21.25
N PHE A 90 -7.76 -18.27 20.40
CA PHE A 90 -7.68 -18.40 18.96
C PHE A 90 -6.47 -19.23 18.47
N LEU A 91 -5.32 -19.07 19.10
CA LEU A 91 -4.11 -19.79 18.73
C LEU A 91 -4.21 -21.30 18.98
N LYS A 92 -5.14 -21.74 19.84
CA LYS A 92 -5.41 -23.16 20.01
C LYS A 92 -5.99 -23.78 18.74
N ASP A 93 -6.93 -23.11 18.10
CA ASP A 93 -7.52 -23.60 16.85
C ASP A 93 -6.47 -23.70 15.74
N VAL A 94 -5.54 -22.74 15.66
CA VAL A 94 -4.40 -22.80 14.73
C VAL A 94 -3.49 -23.99 15.05
N SER A 95 -3.14 -24.18 16.33
CA SER A 95 -2.31 -25.29 16.78
C SER A 95 -2.97 -26.67 16.55
N ASP A 96 -4.29 -26.74 16.66
CA ASP A 96 -5.07 -27.95 16.41
C ASP A 96 -5.38 -28.16 14.91
N LEU A 97 -4.91 -27.28 14.04
CA LEU A 97 -5.21 -27.25 12.59
C LEU A 97 -6.72 -27.15 12.31
N ASN A 98 -7.46 -26.48 13.18
CA ASN A 98 -8.90 -26.32 13.10
C ASN A 98 -9.25 -25.01 12.39
N PHE A 99 -9.20 -24.99 11.07
CA PHE A 99 -9.42 -23.84 10.23
C PHE A 99 -10.88 -23.68 9.75
N PHE A 100 -11.85 -24.19 10.48
CA PHE A 100 -13.25 -23.98 10.12
C PHE A 100 -13.69 -22.53 10.39
N PRO A 101 -14.42 -21.90 9.45
CA PRO A 101 -14.87 -20.51 9.59
C PRO A 101 -15.69 -20.21 10.84
N THR A 102 -16.29 -21.24 11.45
CA THR A 102 -17.09 -21.12 12.66
C THR A 102 -16.29 -21.20 13.95
N THR A 103 -15.04 -21.66 13.91
CA THR A 103 -14.21 -21.91 15.08
C THR A 103 -12.99 -21.03 15.16
N ALA A 104 -12.42 -20.70 14.01
CA ALA A 104 -11.27 -19.81 13.92
C ALA A 104 -11.74 -18.41 13.52
N ASP A 105 -11.35 -17.41 14.28
CA ASP A 105 -11.48 -16.02 13.88
C ASP A 105 -10.46 -15.69 12.79
N LEU A 106 -10.69 -16.28 11.61
CA LEU A 106 -9.78 -16.16 10.45
C LEU A 106 -9.66 -14.72 9.95
N THR A 107 -10.58 -13.85 10.35
CA THR A 107 -10.49 -12.41 10.06
C THR A 107 -9.32 -11.75 10.77
N ARG A 108 -8.76 -12.38 11.79
CA ARG A 108 -7.56 -11.91 12.50
C ARG A 108 -6.28 -12.04 11.69
N PHE A 109 -6.25 -12.81 10.63
CA PHE A 109 -5.13 -12.85 9.71
C PHE A 109 -5.25 -11.77 8.62
N TYR A 110 -5.57 -10.60 8.94
CA TYR A 110 -5.55 -9.34 8.18
C TYR A 110 -5.33 -9.45 6.68
N TYR A 111 -6.07 -10.33 6.06
CA TYR A 111 -6.22 -10.32 4.62
C TYR A 111 -6.86 -8.99 4.17
N THR A 112 -7.93 -8.61 4.85
CA THR A 112 -8.57 -7.30 4.69
C THR A 112 -8.80 -6.68 6.05
N ASP A 113 -8.85 -5.35 6.11
CA ASP A 113 -9.15 -4.67 7.36
C ASP A 113 -10.58 -4.97 7.83
N THR A 114 -10.67 -5.32 9.09
CA THR A 114 -11.92 -5.41 9.84
C THR A 114 -11.80 -4.72 11.20
N ASP A 115 -10.65 -4.12 11.51
CA ASP A 115 -10.35 -3.56 12.82
C ASP A 115 -9.83 -2.11 12.67
N ALA A 116 -10.26 -1.21 13.54
CA ALA A 116 -9.86 0.19 13.56
C ALA A 116 -8.34 0.44 13.76
N TYR A 117 -7.56 -0.61 13.95
CA TYR A 117 -6.12 -0.53 14.23
C TYR A 117 -5.23 -1.02 13.09
N SER A 118 -5.77 -1.56 12.02
CA SER A 118 -4.99 -2.12 10.91
C SER A 118 -5.71 -1.98 9.58
N ASP A 119 -5.01 -1.50 8.59
CA ASP A 119 -5.52 -1.37 7.22
C ASP A 119 -5.55 -2.71 6.45
N GLY A 120 -5.07 -3.80 7.07
CA GLY A 120 -4.96 -5.11 6.43
C GLY A 120 -3.83 -5.21 5.40
N TRP A 121 -3.22 -6.37 5.29
CA TRP A 121 -2.06 -6.58 4.40
C TRP A 121 -2.41 -6.48 2.91
N LEU A 122 -3.65 -6.75 2.54
CA LEU A 122 -4.11 -6.54 1.16
C LEU A 122 -4.15 -5.05 0.80
N ASN A 123 -4.52 -4.19 1.76
CA ASN A 123 -4.47 -2.75 1.57
C ASN A 123 -3.04 -2.23 1.45
N ASP A 124 -2.06 -2.88 2.09
CA ASP A 124 -0.65 -2.53 1.91
C ASP A 124 -0.16 -2.83 0.48
N ILE A 125 -0.64 -3.90 -0.16
CA ILE A 125 -0.38 -4.17 -1.59
C ILE A 125 -0.98 -3.05 -2.45
N SER A 126 -2.20 -2.63 -2.15
CA SER A 126 -2.88 -1.52 -2.84
C SER A 126 -2.16 -0.19 -2.63
N ARG A 127 -1.69 0.09 -1.41
CA ARG A 127 -0.85 1.25 -1.10
C ARG A 127 0.42 1.26 -1.93
N CYS A 128 1.14 0.14 -2.01
CA CYS A 128 2.32 0.02 -2.86
C CYS A 128 2.01 0.34 -4.32
N THR A 129 0.88 -0.13 -4.84
CA THR A 129 0.44 0.15 -6.22
C THR A 129 0.19 1.64 -6.44
N SER A 130 -0.51 2.30 -5.52
CA SER A 130 -0.78 3.74 -5.60
C SER A 130 0.50 4.58 -5.48
N VAL A 131 1.40 4.23 -4.55
CA VAL A 131 2.66 4.94 -4.38
C VAL A 131 3.58 4.79 -5.59
N LEU A 132 3.62 3.62 -6.24
CA LEU A 132 4.36 3.43 -7.49
C LEU A 132 3.88 4.39 -8.58
N ALA A 133 2.58 4.54 -8.75
CA ALA A 133 2.03 5.48 -9.75
C ALA A 133 2.37 6.93 -9.43
N GLN A 134 2.30 7.33 -8.15
CA GLN A 134 2.65 8.68 -7.72
C GLN A 134 4.14 8.99 -7.94
N ILE A 135 5.05 8.04 -7.68
CA ILE A 135 6.49 8.23 -7.94
C ILE A 135 6.77 8.35 -9.44
N GLU A 136 6.10 7.55 -10.26
CA GLU A 136 6.24 7.65 -11.71
C GLU A 136 5.83 9.04 -12.23
N ALA A 137 4.80 9.63 -11.66
CA ALA A 137 4.31 10.96 -11.99
C ALA A 137 5.19 12.12 -11.48
N CYS A 138 6.19 11.88 -10.62
CA CYS A 138 7.06 12.94 -10.10
C CYS A 138 8.05 13.44 -11.14
N ASP A 139 7.86 14.62 -11.69
CA ASP A 139 8.74 15.21 -12.71
C ASP A 139 10.09 15.69 -12.14
N PHE A 140 10.17 15.95 -10.85
CA PHE A 140 11.38 16.43 -10.18
C PHE A 140 12.39 15.33 -9.83
N LEU A 141 12.02 14.06 -9.97
CA LEU A 141 12.92 12.92 -9.73
C LEU A 141 13.66 12.52 -11.02
N SER A 142 14.94 12.19 -10.88
CA SER A 142 15.67 11.53 -11.97
C SER A 142 15.14 10.11 -12.19
N THR A 143 15.32 9.61 -13.43
CA THR A 143 14.94 8.23 -13.77
C THR A 143 15.58 7.20 -12.85
N GLU A 144 16.85 7.38 -12.48
CA GLU A 144 17.58 6.51 -11.58
C GLU A 144 16.94 6.47 -10.17
N LYS A 145 16.57 7.64 -9.63
CA LYS A 145 15.88 7.71 -8.33
C LYS A 145 14.49 7.07 -8.40
N LYS A 146 13.72 7.32 -9.45
CA LYS A 146 12.44 6.65 -9.66
C LYS A 146 12.59 5.13 -9.66
N GLN A 147 13.54 4.60 -10.42
CA GLN A 147 13.83 3.17 -10.47
C GLN A 147 14.24 2.60 -9.10
N ARG A 148 15.07 3.34 -8.37
CA ARG A 148 15.51 2.95 -7.04
C ARG A 148 14.34 2.87 -6.05
N TYR A 149 13.52 3.92 -5.97
CA TYR A 149 12.35 3.93 -5.08
C TYR A 149 11.30 2.90 -5.52
N ALA A 150 11.05 2.77 -6.82
CA ALA A 150 10.16 1.75 -7.34
C ALA A 150 10.63 0.33 -6.99
N ALA A 151 11.94 0.07 -6.99
CA ALA A 151 12.49 -1.22 -6.62
C ALA A 151 12.25 -1.56 -5.14
N GLU A 152 12.36 -0.58 -4.24
CA GLU A 152 12.03 -0.78 -2.83
C GLU A 152 10.55 -1.11 -2.63
N ILE A 153 9.65 -0.35 -3.27
CA ILE A 153 8.21 -0.57 -3.17
C ILE A 153 7.79 -1.90 -3.78
N ARG A 154 8.34 -2.25 -4.95
CA ARG A 154 8.09 -3.55 -5.58
C ARG A 154 8.61 -4.71 -4.73
N CYS A 155 9.75 -4.54 -4.07
CA CYS A 155 10.25 -5.53 -3.12
C CYS A 155 9.29 -5.72 -1.94
N ALA A 156 8.78 -4.63 -1.36
CA ALA A 156 7.76 -4.68 -0.31
C ALA A 156 6.49 -5.37 -0.79
N ARG A 157 5.97 -4.96 -1.96
CA ARG A 157 4.75 -5.52 -2.54
C ARG A 157 4.90 -7.00 -2.86
N GLY A 158 6.02 -7.39 -3.45
CA GLY A 158 6.35 -8.79 -3.75
C GLY A 158 6.46 -9.65 -2.49
N LEU A 159 7.10 -9.14 -1.43
CA LEU A 159 7.22 -9.82 -0.15
C LEU A 159 5.85 -10.04 0.51
N ILE A 160 5.02 -9.01 0.60
CA ILE A 160 3.68 -9.10 1.18
C ILE A 160 2.81 -10.04 0.34
N SER A 161 2.83 -9.87 -0.98
CA SER A 161 2.05 -10.69 -1.91
C SER A 161 2.45 -12.17 -1.86
N TYR A 162 3.75 -12.47 -1.83
CA TYR A 162 4.23 -13.83 -1.69
C TYR A 162 3.77 -14.46 -0.37
N THR A 163 3.89 -13.72 0.73
CA THR A 163 3.51 -14.24 2.05
C THR A 163 2.01 -14.53 2.14
N LEU A 164 1.19 -13.62 1.62
CA LEU A 164 -0.26 -13.84 1.58
C LEU A 164 -0.66 -14.95 0.60
N TYR A 165 0.04 -15.04 -0.53
CA TYR A 165 -0.17 -16.12 -1.50
C TYR A 165 0.14 -17.50 -0.90
N ASP A 166 1.23 -17.61 -0.14
CA ASP A 166 1.60 -18.83 0.58
C ASP A 166 0.53 -19.26 1.60
N MET A 167 -0.10 -18.27 2.29
CA MET A 167 -1.13 -18.54 3.30
C MET A 167 -2.53 -18.78 2.72
N PHE A 168 -2.93 -18.03 1.69
CA PHE A 168 -4.33 -17.96 1.25
C PHE A 168 -4.55 -18.36 -0.22
N GLY A 169 -3.48 -18.69 -0.93
CA GLY A 169 -3.53 -18.88 -2.39
C GLY A 169 -3.67 -17.55 -3.15
N PRO A 170 -4.12 -17.58 -4.41
CA PRO A 170 -4.24 -16.40 -5.24
C PRO A 170 -5.10 -15.32 -4.61
N LEU A 171 -4.67 -14.06 -4.73
CA LEU A 171 -5.26 -12.89 -4.08
C LEU A 171 -6.17 -12.12 -5.04
N VAL A 172 -6.95 -11.21 -4.46
CA VAL A 172 -7.62 -10.13 -5.19
C VAL A 172 -6.65 -8.97 -5.25
N ILE A 173 -6.13 -8.65 -6.43
CA ILE A 173 -5.24 -7.50 -6.63
C ILE A 173 -6.03 -6.40 -7.33
N ALA A 174 -6.20 -5.27 -6.67
CA ALA A 174 -6.87 -4.12 -7.25
C ALA A 174 -5.92 -3.40 -8.23
N PRO A 175 -6.30 -3.25 -9.51
CA PRO A 175 -5.54 -2.47 -10.45
C PRO A 175 -5.65 -0.98 -10.13
N LEU A 176 -4.69 -0.18 -10.64
CA LEU A 176 -4.60 1.26 -10.33
C LEU A 176 -5.88 2.01 -10.65
N GLU A 177 -6.52 1.72 -11.78
CA GLU A 177 -7.75 2.38 -12.19
C GLU A 177 -8.92 2.19 -11.21
N VAL A 178 -8.93 1.10 -10.46
CA VAL A 178 -9.93 0.85 -9.41
C VAL A 178 -9.57 1.62 -8.14
N LEU A 179 -8.27 1.70 -7.82
CA LEU A 179 -7.79 2.44 -6.64
C LEU A 179 -8.01 3.95 -6.79
N GLU A 180 -7.89 4.48 -8.01
CA GLU A 180 -8.14 5.89 -8.32
C GLU A 180 -9.64 6.24 -8.38
N ASN A 181 -10.50 5.26 -8.58
CA ASN A 181 -11.95 5.44 -8.70
C ASN A 181 -12.72 4.52 -7.73
N PRO A 182 -12.58 4.70 -6.42
CA PRO A 182 -13.16 3.79 -5.42
C PRO A 182 -14.71 3.81 -5.40
N THR A 183 -15.34 4.77 -6.08
CA THR A 183 -16.81 4.87 -6.19
C THR A 183 -17.39 3.90 -7.23
N VAL A 184 -16.55 3.31 -8.07
CA VAL A 184 -16.99 2.29 -9.03
C VAL A 184 -16.98 0.94 -8.32
N GLU A 185 -18.10 0.59 -7.70
CA GLU A 185 -18.29 -0.72 -7.07
C GLU A 185 -18.31 -1.83 -8.12
N LYS A 186 -17.16 -2.34 -8.46
CA LYS A 186 -17.02 -3.54 -9.29
C LYS A 186 -16.35 -4.62 -8.45
N PRO A 187 -17.04 -5.73 -8.16
CA PRO A 187 -16.42 -6.87 -7.50
C PRO A 187 -15.23 -7.36 -8.33
N LEU A 188 -14.06 -7.45 -7.71
CA LEU A 188 -12.87 -8.01 -8.31
C LEU A 188 -12.79 -9.51 -7.99
N ALA A 189 -12.45 -10.31 -8.99
CA ALA A 189 -12.14 -11.72 -8.79
C ALA A 189 -10.71 -11.89 -8.26
N ARG A 190 -10.44 -13.03 -7.62
CA ARG A 190 -9.07 -13.45 -7.36
C ARG A 190 -8.35 -13.68 -8.69
N LEU A 191 -7.05 -13.40 -8.72
CA LEU A 191 -6.21 -13.79 -9.85
C LEU A 191 -6.20 -15.32 -10.01
N SER A 192 -5.87 -15.80 -11.19
CA SER A 192 -5.48 -17.20 -11.35
C SER A 192 -4.13 -17.43 -10.66
N LYS A 193 -3.76 -18.70 -10.48
CA LYS A 193 -2.46 -19.06 -9.91
C LYS A 193 -1.32 -18.48 -10.75
N GLU A 194 -1.40 -18.65 -12.04
CA GLU A 194 -0.40 -18.20 -13.01
C GLU A 194 -0.25 -16.67 -13.00
N GLU A 195 -1.36 -15.94 -12.95
CA GLU A 195 -1.35 -14.48 -12.88
C GLU A 195 -0.76 -13.99 -11.55
N MET A 196 -1.07 -14.66 -10.44
CA MET A 196 -0.53 -14.29 -9.12
C MET A 196 0.98 -14.53 -9.04
N VAL A 197 1.45 -15.69 -9.50
CA VAL A 197 2.88 -16.02 -9.55
C VAL A 197 3.62 -14.99 -10.41
N LYS A 198 3.09 -14.69 -11.60
CA LYS A 198 3.66 -13.70 -12.50
C LYS A 198 3.72 -12.30 -11.86
N PHE A 199 2.67 -11.89 -11.16
CA PHE A 199 2.62 -10.60 -10.46
C PHE A 199 3.74 -10.48 -9.41
N ILE A 200 3.94 -11.52 -8.60
CA ILE A 200 5.01 -11.56 -7.60
C ILE A 200 6.38 -11.60 -8.26
N GLU A 201 6.54 -12.44 -9.29
CA GLU A 201 7.78 -12.62 -10.03
C GLU A 201 8.25 -11.30 -10.68
N GLU A 202 7.37 -10.61 -11.39
CA GLU A 202 7.69 -9.34 -12.05
C GLU A 202 8.15 -8.26 -11.05
N ASP A 203 7.52 -8.20 -9.88
CA ASP A 203 7.94 -7.28 -8.83
C ASP A 203 9.32 -7.61 -8.27
N LEU A 204 9.58 -8.87 -8.00
CA LEU A 204 10.85 -9.32 -7.42
C LEU A 204 12.01 -9.27 -8.42
N ILE A 205 11.76 -9.55 -9.71
CA ILE A 205 12.78 -9.41 -10.77
C ILE A 205 13.16 -7.94 -10.92
N PHE A 206 12.20 -7.04 -10.94
CA PHE A 206 12.48 -5.60 -10.99
C PHE A 206 13.27 -5.16 -9.75
N ALA A 207 12.86 -5.57 -8.57
CA ALA A 207 13.56 -5.27 -7.33
C ALA A 207 15.00 -5.78 -7.35
N ALA A 208 15.23 -7.03 -7.79
CA ALA A 208 16.56 -7.62 -7.92
C ALA A 208 17.46 -6.86 -8.91
N SER A 209 16.87 -6.20 -9.91
CA SER A 209 17.62 -5.47 -10.93
C SER A 209 18.08 -4.08 -10.49
N TYR A 210 17.35 -3.43 -9.59
CA TYR A 210 17.57 -2.01 -9.23
C TYR A 210 17.87 -1.76 -7.76
N LEU A 211 17.70 -2.75 -6.88
CA LEU A 211 18.13 -2.64 -5.49
C LEU A 211 19.65 -2.74 -5.36
N PRO A 212 20.28 -2.12 -4.36
CA PRO A 212 21.69 -2.28 -4.07
C PRO A 212 21.99 -3.70 -3.60
N THR A 213 23.24 -4.08 -3.75
CA THR A 213 23.73 -5.31 -3.14
C THR A 213 23.62 -5.25 -1.60
N PRO A 214 23.60 -6.41 -0.91
CA PRO A 214 23.54 -6.41 0.56
C PRO A 214 24.66 -5.64 1.25
N ALA A 215 25.82 -5.51 0.59
CA ALA A 215 26.96 -4.77 1.13
C ALA A 215 26.83 -3.24 0.99
N GLU A 216 26.03 -2.79 0.02
CA GLU A 216 25.83 -1.37 -0.31
C GLU A 216 24.50 -0.84 0.22
N ALA A 217 23.58 -1.72 0.62
CA ALA A 217 22.29 -1.33 1.13
C ALA A 217 22.41 -0.61 2.46
N GLU A 218 21.67 0.48 2.60
CA GLU A 218 21.52 1.17 3.86
C GLU A 218 20.82 0.26 4.89
N TYR A 219 21.28 0.35 6.14
CA TYR A 219 20.69 -0.45 7.23
C TYR A 219 19.19 -0.20 7.36
N GLY A 220 18.40 -1.27 7.35
CA GLY A 220 16.94 -1.21 7.42
C GLY A 220 16.25 -1.04 6.07
N ARG A 221 16.97 -0.94 4.97
CA ARG A 221 16.42 -0.92 3.59
C ARG A 221 16.52 -2.28 2.92
N PHE A 222 15.64 -2.51 1.97
CA PHE A 222 15.70 -3.72 1.15
C PHE A 222 16.95 -3.77 0.26
N SER A 223 17.41 -4.97 0.01
CA SER A 223 18.55 -5.23 -0.86
C SER A 223 18.21 -6.25 -1.94
N GLN A 224 19.02 -6.30 -2.99
CA GLN A 224 18.98 -7.33 -4.03
C GLN A 224 18.94 -8.75 -3.45
N GLY A 225 19.64 -8.97 -2.33
CA GLY A 225 19.68 -10.28 -1.66
C GLY A 225 18.33 -10.76 -1.20
N LEU A 226 17.50 -9.86 -0.65
CA LEU A 226 16.13 -10.20 -0.24
C LEU A 226 15.27 -10.56 -1.45
N ALA A 227 15.28 -9.74 -2.50
CA ALA A 227 14.50 -10.00 -3.70
C ALA A 227 14.86 -11.36 -4.34
N ASN A 228 16.15 -11.67 -4.45
CA ASN A 228 16.62 -12.95 -4.97
C ASN A 228 16.21 -14.12 -4.06
N MET A 229 16.25 -13.97 -2.75
CA MET A 229 15.81 -15.03 -1.82
C MET A 229 14.32 -15.31 -1.97
N LEU A 230 13.51 -14.28 -2.14
CA LEU A 230 12.07 -14.44 -2.37
C LEU A 230 11.77 -15.10 -3.71
N LEU A 231 12.51 -14.77 -4.77
CA LEU A 231 12.41 -15.47 -6.07
C LEU A 231 12.76 -16.95 -5.94
N ILE A 232 13.83 -17.28 -5.24
CA ILE A 232 14.19 -18.69 -4.98
C ILE A 232 13.05 -19.40 -4.27
N ARG A 233 12.47 -18.80 -3.23
CA ARG A 233 11.35 -19.41 -2.50
C ARG A 233 10.12 -19.59 -3.39
N LEU A 234 9.79 -18.59 -4.20
CA LEU A 234 8.67 -18.64 -5.14
C LEU A 234 8.84 -19.80 -6.13
N TYR A 235 10.01 -19.91 -6.76
CA TYR A 235 10.28 -20.96 -7.74
C TYR A 235 10.31 -22.35 -7.12
N LEU A 236 10.86 -22.51 -5.92
CA LEU A 236 10.83 -23.79 -5.21
C LEU A 236 9.41 -24.19 -4.80
N HIS A 237 8.55 -23.22 -4.49
CA HIS A 237 7.16 -23.48 -4.15
C HIS A 237 6.34 -23.89 -5.38
N GLU A 238 6.58 -23.23 -6.53
CA GLU A 238 5.76 -23.40 -7.73
C GLU A 238 6.22 -24.56 -8.64
N SER A 239 7.50 -24.87 -8.64
CA SER A 239 8.08 -25.91 -9.51
C SER A 239 8.86 -26.95 -8.70
N PRO A 240 8.20 -27.68 -7.77
CA PRO A 240 8.87 -28.68 -6.95
C PRO A 240 9.41 -29.85 -7.76
N ASP A 241 8.88 -30.08 -8.96
CA ASP A 241 9.22 -31.22 -9.83
C ASP A 241 10.26 -30.90 -10.91
N ASP A 242 10.60 -29.64 -11.12
CA ASP A 242 11.63 -29.20 -12.09
C ASP A 242 13.07 -29.28 -11.49
N LYS A 243 13.31 -30.29 -10.68
CA LYS A 243 14.60 -30.53 -10.00
C LYS A 243 15.56 -31.31 -10.85
#